data_189a53da0c3c4e1680148e719241f8eb
#
_entry.id   189a53da0c3c4e1680148e719241f8eb
#
_cell.length_a   1.000
_cell.length_b   1.000
_cell.length_c   1.000
_cell.angle_alpha   90.00
_cell.angle_beta   90.00
_cell.angle_gamma   90.00
#
_symmetry.space_group_name_H-M   'P 1'
#
loop_
_entity.id
_entity.type
_entity.pdbx_description
1 polymer ?
#
loop_
_entity_poly.entity_id
_entity_poly.type
_entity_poly.pdbx_seq_one_letter_code
_entity_poly.pdbx_strand_id
1 'polypeptide(L)'
;MEDGDFWNDPVVSQNKMKTLKSMKDDVATYEKLATQFDDIETLIEMGYEENDASLIPEIEEMLSEFVTTFDNIRIKTLLSGEYDGDNAILSLHAGAGGTESCDWAQMLFRMYSKWADSRGYELVVLDSLDGDEAGIKSITFQING
;
A
#
# COMPACT_ATOMS: atom_id res chain seq x y z
N MET A 1 6.88 4.41 27.80
CA MET A 1 5.50 4.02 28.14
C MET A 1 5.32 3.76 29.63
N GLU A 2 6.39 3.60 30.36
CA GLU A 2 6.40 3.44 31.82
C GLU A 2 6.33 4.78 32.58
N ASP A 3 6.43 5.88 31.85
CA ASP A 3 6.37 7.23 32.42
C ASP A 3 4.92 7.61 32.68
N GLY A 4 4.57 7.91 33.96
CA GLY A 4 3.19 8.23 34.37
C GLY A 4 2.58 9.44 33.63
N ASP A 5 3.42 10.32 33.12
CA ASP A 5 3.01 11.51 32.37
C ASP A 5 2.73 11.23 30.87
N PHE A 6 3.05 10.05 30.38
CA PHE A 6 2.81 9.66 28.96
C PHE A 6 1.33 9.78 28.56
N TRP A 7 0.41 9.50 29.47
CA TRP A 7 -1.02 9.47 29.22
C TRP A 7 -1.74 10.79 29.46
N ASN A 8 -1.02 11.82 29.94
CA ASN A 8 -1.59 13.13 30.25
C ASN A 8 -1.96 13.94 29.00
N ASP A 9 -1.33 13.65 27.85
CA ASP A 9 -1.69 14.23 26.54
C ASP A 9 -2.13 13.11 25.58
N PRO A 10 -3.44 12.95 25.36
CA PRO A 10 -3.98 11.89 24.50
C PRO A 10 -3.49 12.00 23.04
N VAL A 11 -3.27 13.21 22.52
CA VAL A 11 -2.84 13.41 21.12
C VAL A 11 -1.39 12.98 20.94
N VAL A 12 -0.52 13.39 21.84
CA VAL A 12 0.90 13.02 21.83
C VAL A 12 1.07 11.52 22.05
N SER A 13 0.30 10.93 22.96
CA SER A 13 0.32 9.50 23.23
C SER A 13 -0.11 8.70 22.01
N GLN A 14 -1.18 9.11 21.35
CA GLN A 14 -1.73 8.44 20.16
C GLN A 14 -0.76 8.50 18.99
N ASN A 15 -0.12 9.65 18.76
CA ASN A 15 0.91 9.79 17.72
C ASN A 15 2.13 8.91 17.98
N LYS A 16 2.62 8.87 19.22
CA LYS A 16 3.74 7.98 19.61
C LYS A 16 3.37 6.51 19.46
N MET A 17 2.13 6.13 19.79
CA MET A 17 1.64 4.76 19.61
C MET A 17 1.54 4.38 18.12
N LYS A 18 1.06 5.29 17.27
CA LYS A 18 1.02 5.11 15.80
C LYS A 18 2.43 4.91 15.26
N THR A 19 3.38 5.76 15.64
CA THR A 19 4.79 5.65 15.24
C THR A 19 5.42 4.33 15.70
N LEU A 20 5.19 3.94 16.97
CA LEU A 20 5.71 2.67 17.48
C LEU A 20 5.13 1.46 16.74
N LYS A 21 3.83 1.50 16.43
CA LYS A 21 3.19 0.44 15.65
C LYS A 21 3.81 0.34 14.27
N SER A 22 3.94 1.47 13.54
CA SER A 22 4.58 1.50 12.23
C SER A 22 5.99 0.91 12.26
N MET A 23 6.83 1.33 13.22
CA MET A 23 8.19 0.79 13.37
C MET A 23 8.20 -0.73 13.65
N LYS A 24 7.26 -1.23 14.44
CA LYS A 24 7.14 -2.67 14.71
C LYS A 24 6.71 -3.43 13.46
N ASP A 25 5.76 -2.89 12.69
CA ASP A 25 5.27 -3.49 11.46
C ASP A 25 6.40 -3.52 10.40
N ASP A 26 7.25 -2.49 10.34
CA ASP A 26 8.40 -2.44 9.44
C ASP A 26 9.45 -3.51 9.82
N VAL A 27 9.77 -3.64 11.12
CA VAL A 27 10.70 -4.67 11.61
C VAL A 27 10.15 -6.08 11.35
N ALA A 28 8.88 -6.32 11.66
CA ALA A 28 8.24 -7.62 11.42
C ALA A 28 8.21 -7.99 9.92
N THR A 29 8.02 -6.98 9.06
CA THR A 29 8.03 -7.15 7.62
C THR A 29 9.44 -7.53 7.12
N TYR A 30 10.48 -6.88 7.64
CA TYR A 30 11.86 -7.23 7.33
C TYR A 30 12.22 -8.64 7.81
N GLU A 31 11.89 -8.99 9.06
CA GLU A 31 12.16 -10.31 9.62
C GLU A 31 11.47 -11.41 8.80
N LYS A 32 10.23 -11.16 8.37
CA LYS A 32 9.51 -12.10 7.50
C LYS A 32 10.23 -12.31 6.16
N LEU A 33 10.68 -11.22 5.53
CA LEU A 33 11.43 -11.31 4.28
C LEU A 33 12.77 -12.05 4.46
N ALA A 34 13.50 -11.76 5.53
CA ALA A 34 14.76 -12.43 5.82
C ALA A 34 14.54 -13.94 5.98
N THR A 35 13.51 -14.34 6.75
CA THR A 35 13.15 -15.76 6.91
C THR A 35 12.77 -16.41 5.58
N GLN A 36 11.95 -15.75 4.75
CA GLN A 36 11.60 -16.29 3.43
C GLN A 36 12.83 -16.47 2.53
N PHE A 37 13.78 -15.56 2.59
CA PHE A 37 15.02 -15.67 1.84
C PHE A 37 15.86 -16.85 2.32
N ASP A 38 16.04 -16.99 3.63
CA ASP A 38 16.79 -18.11 4.23
C ASP A 38 16.14 -19.47 3.92
N ASP A 39 14.79 -19.53 3.93
CA ASP A 39 14.06 -20.76 3.58
C ASP A 39 14.28 -21.13 2.11
N ILE A 40 14.24 -20.16 1.18
CA ILE A 40 14.51 -20.38 -0.24
C ILE A 40 15.95 -20.86 -0.45
N GLU A 41 16.93 -20.21 0.20
CA GLU A 41 18.33 -20.59 0.12
C GLU A 41 18.54 -22.03 0.61
N THR A 42 17.94 -22.38 1.76
CA THR A 42 17.97 -23.71 2.33
C THR A 42 17.41 -24.78 1.39
N LEU A 43 16.25 -24.52 0.76
CA LEU A 43 15.65 -25.45 -0.20
C LEU A 43 16.50 -25.63 -1.45
N ILE A 44 17.15 -24.56 -1.92
CA ILE A 44 18.08 -24.64 -3.05
C ILE A 44 19.28 -25.52 -2.69
N GLU A 45 19.89 -25.30 -1.50
CA GLU A 45 21.03 -26.11 -1.04
C GLU A 45 20.64 -27.58 -0.91
N MET A 46 19.50 -27.90 -0.30
CA MET A 46 18.99 -29.27 -0.18
C MET A 46 18.80 -29.92 -1.56
N GLY A 47 18.19 -29.19 -2.51
CA GLY A 47 17.99 -29.68 -3.87
C GLY A 47 19.28 -29.99 -4.59
N TYR A 48 20.34 -29.20 -4.36
CA TYR A 48 21.67 -29.48 -4.91
C TYR A 48 22.35 -30.67 -4.23
N GLU A 49 22.29 -30.76 -2.90
CA GLU A 49 22.94 -31.86 -2.15
C GLU A 49 22.30 -33.21 -2.46
N GLU A 50 20.98 -33.27 -2.55
CA GLU A 50 20.23 -34.50 -2.82
C GLU A 50 20.09 -34.80 -4.33
N ASN A 51 20.49 -33.83 -5.19
CA ASN A 51 20.26 -33.87 -6.64
C ASN A 51 18.78 -34.09 -6.99
N ASP A 52 17.89 -33.45 -6.21
CA ASP A 52 16.45 -33.61 -6.32
C ASP A 52 15.81 -32.41 -7.08
N ALA A 53 15.54 -32.65 -8.37
CA ALA A 53 14.88 -31.67 -9.23
C ALA A 53 13.38 -31.47 -8.91
N SER A 54 12.78 -32.28 -8.04
CA SER A 54 11.35 -32.17 -7.69
C SER A 54 11.05 -30.93 -6.82
N LEU A 55 12.07 -30.36 -6.19
CA LEU A 55 11.96 -29.14 -5.39
C LEU A 55 11.86 -27.86 -6.24
N ILE A 56 12.21 -27.92 -7.53
CA ILE A 56 12.25 -26.73 -8.40
C ILE A 56 10.90 -25.98 -8.43
N PRO A 57 9.73 -26.62 -8.63
CA PRO A 57 8.47 -25.89 -8.67
C PRO A 57 8.13 -25.16 -7.37
N GLU A 58 8.46 -25.76 -6.22
CA GLU A 58 8.25 -25.15 -4.90
C GLU A 58 9.15 -23.92 -4.71
N ILE A 59 10.42 -24.02 -5.09
CA ILE A 59 11.39 -22.93 -5.05
C ILE A 59 10.93 -21.77 -5.95
N GLU A 60 10.44 -22.07 -7.17
CA GLU A 60 9.94 -21.07 -8.10
C GLU A 60 8.71 -20.33 -7.54
N GLU A 61 7.78 -21.04 -6.90
CA GLU A 61 6.61 -20.43 -6.25
C GLU A 61 7.03 -19.52 -5.10
N MET A 62 7.88 -20.00 -4.19
CA MET A 62 8.39 -19.21 -3.07
C MET A 62 9.16 -17.96 -3.54
N LEU A 63 9.99 -18.11 -4.58
CA LEU A 63 10.74 -16.99 -5.16
C LEU A 63 9.80 -15.95 -5.78
N SER A 64 8.74 -16.38 -6.46
CA SER A 64 7.73 -15.47 -7.04
C SER A 64 7.00 -14.67 -5.98
N GLU A 65 6.61 -15.30 -4.86
CA GLU A 65 5.99 -14.63 -3.72
C GLU A 65 6.96 -13.65 -3.04
N PHE A 66 8.21 -14.07 -2.85
CA PHE A 66 9.26 -13.23 -2.28
C PHE A 66 9.49 -11.97 -3.11
N VAL A 67 9.67 -12.11 -4.43
CA VAL A 67 9.88 -10.97 -5.34
C VAL A 67 8.69 -10.01 -5.29
N THR A 68 7.46 -10.52 -5.30
CA THR A 68 6.24 -9.70 -5.22
C THR A 68 6.20 -8.90 -3.90
N THR A 69 6.53 -9.55 -2.80
CA THR A 69 6.56 -8.92 -1.48
C THR A 69 7.68 -7.89 -1.38
N PHE A 70 8.86 -8.23 -1.87
CA PHE A 70 10.03 -7.36 -1.89
C PHE A 70 9.77 -6.09 -2.72
N ASP A 71 9.19 -6.20 -3.91
CA ASP A 71 8.87 -5.05 -4.75
C ASP A 71 7.85 -4.11 -4.09
N ASN A 72 6.85 -4.65 -3.39
CA ASN A 72 5.90 -3.84 -2.62
C ASN A 72 6.59 -3.05 -1.50
N ILE A 73 7.54 -3.66 -0.79
CA ILE A 73 8.30 -3.00 0.27
C ILE A 73 9.26 -1.98 -0.32
N ARG A 74 9.93 -2.30 -1.42
CA ARG A 74 10.82 -1.40 -2.14
C ARG A 74 10.10 -0.11 -2.53
N ILE A 75 8.88 -0.20 -3.05
CA ILE A 75 8.07 1.00 -3.38
C ILE A 75 7.81 1.83 -2.13
N LYS A 76 7.47 1.20 -0.99
CA LYS A 76 7.25 1.92 0.28
C LYS A 76 8.51 2.62 0.78
N THR A 77 9.68 2.00 0.66
CA THR A 77 10.95 2.60 1.10
C THR A 77 11.42 3.75 0.22
N LEU A 78 10.96 3.82 -1.04
CA LEU A 78 11.24 4.96 -1.92
C LEU A 78 10.43 6.20 -1.56
N LEU A 79 9.29 6.02 -0.85
CA LEU A 79 8.44 7.09 -0.35
C LEU A 79 8.90 7.48 1.06
N SER A 80 9.89 8.36 1.15
CA SER A 80 10.49 8.83 2.40
C SER A 80 10.48 10.36 2.54
N GLY A 81 9.66 11.05 1.74
CA GLY A 81 9.46 12.49 1.83
C GLY A 81 8.68 12.91 3.07
N GLU A 82 8.80 14.17 3.44
CA GLU A 82 8.17 14.76 4.64
C GLU A 82 6.63 14.55 4.66
N TYR A 83 5.99 14.54 3.49
CA TYR A 83 4.53 14.44 3.32
C TYR A 83 4.04 13.06 2.86
N ASP A 84 4.93 12.09 2.65
CA ASP A 84 4.56 10.78 2.12
C ASP A 84 3.73 9.92 3.10
N GLY A 85 3.74 10.31 4.38
CA GLY A 85 2.89 9.71 5.42
C GLY A 85 1.55 10.42 5.64
N ASP A 86 1.27 11.49 4.89
CA ASP A 86 0.07 12.28 5.06
C ASP A 86 -1.08 11.76 4.19
N ASN A 87 -2.31 12.15 4.55
CA ASN A 87 -3.49 11.86 3.75
C ASN A 87 -3.43 12.60 2.41
N ALA A 88 -3.78 11.92 1.33
CA ALA A 88 -3.76 12.50 0.00
C ALA A 88 -5.13 13.07 -0.40
N ILE A 89 -5.14 14.26 -0.99
CA ILE A 89 -6.33 14.82 -1.65
C ILE A 89 -6.10 14.80 -3.15
N LEU A 90 -7.01 14.14 -3.87
CA LEU A 90 -6.97 14.02 -5.31
C LEU A 90 -8.17 14.76 -5.92
N SER A 91 -7.91 15.48 -7.01
CA SER A 91 -8.96 16.09 -7.82
C SER A 91 -8.87 15.62 -9.27
N LEU A 92 -9.97 15.14 -9.82
CA LEU A 92 -10.11 14.75 -11.20
C LEU A 92 -11.06 15.73 -11.89
N HIS A 93 -10.66 16.23 -13.05
CA HIS A 93 -11.46 17.15 -13.85
C HIS A 93 -11.54 16.62 -15.28
N ALA A 94 -12.76 16.49 -15.79
CA ALA A 94 -12.98 16.16 -17.20
C ALA A 94 -12.46 17.31 -18.07
N GLY A 95 -11.72 16.98 -19.12
CA GLY A 95 -11.22 17.94 -20.09
C GLY A 95 -12.26 18.34 -21.14
N ALA A 96 -11.80 18.86 -22.28
CA ALA A 96 -12.66 19.38 -23.35
C ALA A 96 -13.38 18.30 -24.19
N GLY A 97 -13.33 17.03 -23.80
CA GLY A 97 -13.86 15.89 -24.56
C GLY A 97 -15.36 15.60 -24.43
N GLY A 98 -16.16 16.49 -23.82
CA GLY A 98 -17.58 16.27 -23.63
C GLY A 98 -17.88 15.07 -22.74
N THR A 99 -18.97 14.33 -23.05
CA THR A 99 -19.44 13.16 -22.26
C THR A 99 -18.36 12.09 -22.09
N GLU A 100 -17.56 11.81 -23.15
CA GLU A 100 -16.50 10.80 -23.08
C GLU A 100 -15.40 11.17 -22.05
N SER A 101 -15.09 12.45 -21.89
CA SER A 101 -14.13 12.88 -20.87
C SER A 101 -14.69 12.76 -19.45
N CYS A 102 -16.01 12.94 -19.29
CA CYS A 102 -16.70 12.72 -18.00
C CYS A 102 -16.71 11.24 -17.63
N ASP A 103 -16.98 10.36 -18.60
CA ASP A 103 -16.89 8.90 -18.40
C ASP A 103 -15.47 8.46 -18.05
N TRP A 104 -14.46 9.02 -18.69
CA TRP A 104 -13.06 8.74 -18.38
C TRP A 104 -12.71 9.16 -16.94
N ALA A 105 -13.15 10.34 -16.50
CA ALA A 105 -12.94 10.81 -15.12
C ALA A 105 -13.62 9.86 -14.11
N GLN A 106 -14.82 9.36 -14.42
CA GLN A 106 -15.51 8.35 -13.60
C GLN A 106 -14.73 7.03 -13.54
N MET A 107 -14.18 6.58 -14.66
CA MET A 107 -13.34 5.37 -14.69
C MET A 107 -12.10 5.52 -13.82
N LEU A 108 -11.42 6.67 -13.88
CA LEU A 108 -10.26 6.97 -13.03
C LEU A 108 -10.65 7.00 -11.55
N PHE A 109 -11.76 7.65 -11.20
CA PHE A 109 -12.25 7.65 -9.82
C PHE A 109 -12.53 6.23 -9.32
N ARG A 110 -13.17 5.40 -10.13
CA ARG A 110 -13.40 3.99 -9.80
C ARG A 110 -12.10 3.20 -9.63
N MET A 111 -11.09 3.48 -10.45
CA MET A 111 -9.76 2.87 -10.34
C MET A 111 -9.12 3.21 -8.98
N TYR A 112 -9.09 4.49 -8.62
CA TYR A 112 -8.54 4.93 -7.33
C TYR A 112 -9.32 4.38 -6.14
N SER A 113 -10.67 4.34 -6.23
CA SER A 113 -11.51 3.78 -5.17
C SER A 113 -11.17 2.30 -4.92
N LYS A 114 -11.08 1.50 -5.98
CA LYS A 114 -10.71 0.09 -5.86
C LYS A 114 -9.28 -0.11 -5.36
N TRP A 115 -8.37 0.75 -5.76
CA TRP A 115 -7.01 0.71 -5.25
C TRP A 115 -6.97 1.04 -3.74
N ALA A 116 -7.66 2.08 -3.29
CA ALA A 116 -7.75 2.44 -1.89
C ALA A 116 -8.33 1.28 -1.06
N ASP A 117 -9.46 0.69 -1.50
CA ASP A 117 -10.07 -0.49 -0.86
C ASP A 117 -9.08 -1.65 -0.76
N SER A 118 -8.35 -1.96 -1.84
CA SER A 118 -7.38 -3.07 -1.86
C SER A 118 -6.20 -2.87 -0.92
N ARG A 119 -5.90 -1.61 -0.55
CA ARG A 119 -4.84 -1.24 0.39
C ARG A 119 -5.35 -1.01 1.81
N GLY A 120 -6.67 -1.10 2.03
CA GLY A 120 -7.30 -0.85 3.32
C GLY A 120 -7.36 0.62 3.70
N TYR A 121 -7.25 1.53 2.72
CA TYR A 121 -7.37 2.96 2.91
C TYR A 121 -8.83 3.39 2.86
N GLU A 122 -9.19 4.38 3.69
CA GLU A 122 -10.51 5.00 3.65
C GLU A 122 -10.55 6.09 2.57
N LEU A 123 -11.57 6.06 1.71
CA LEU A 123 -11.81 7.10 0.71
C LEU A 123 -13.03 7.93 1.09
N VAL A 124 -12.85 9.26 1.16
CA VAL A 124 -13.90 10.21 1.49
C VAL A 124 -14.06 11.20 0.32
N VAL A 125 -15.24 11.24 -0.28
CA VAL A 125 -15.57 12.23 -1.31
C VAL A 125 -15.83 13.58 -0.64
N LEU A 126 -15.06 14.59 -1.04
CA LEU A 126 -15.16 15.95 -0.51
C LEU A 126 -16.09 16.82 -1.37
N ASP A 127 -16.02 16.68 -2.69
CA ASP A 127 -16.85 17.41 -3.65
C ASP A 127 -17.03 16.58 -4.93
N SER A 128 -18.20 16.68 -5.55
CA SER A 128 -18.49 15.98 -6.80
C SER A 128 -19.48 16.78 -7.65
N LEU A 129 -19.15 16.91 -8.92
CA LEU A 129 -20.03 17.49 -9.95
C LEU A 129 -20.19 16.49 -11.08
N ASP A 130 -21.42 16.07 -11.32
CA ASP A 130 -21.76 15.14 -12.38
C ASP A 130 -21.64 15.79 -13.77
N GLY A 131 -21.40 14.99 -14.80
CA GLY A 131 -21.48 15.42 -16.19
C GLY A 131 -22.90 15.74 -16.60
N ASP A 132 -23.08 16.59 -17.60
CA ASP A 132 -24.40 17.06 -18.03
C ASP A 132 -25.28 15.92 -18.57
N GLU A 133 -24.70 14.87 -19.17
CA GLU A 133 -25.40 13.71 -19.71
C GLU A 133 -25.03 12.43 -18.99
N ALA A 134 -23.72 12.23 -18.70
CA ALA A 134 -23.22 11.04 -18.01
C ALA A 134 -21.79 11.31 -17.45
N GLY A 135 -21.34 10.44 -16.56
CA GLY A 135 -20.02 10.48 -15.99
C GLY A 135 -19.82 11.60 -14.95
N ILE A 136 -18.59 11.91 -14.62
CA ILE A 136 -18.18 12.90 -13.61
C ILE A 136 -17.44 14.04 -14.30
N LYS A 137 -17.92 15.27 -14.12
CA LYS A 137 -17.26 16.48 -14.63
C LYS A 137 -16.07 16.90 -13.76
N SER A 138 -16.25 16.83 -12.44
CA SER A 138 -15.17 16.98 -11.48
C SER A 138 -15.46 16.22 -10.20
N ILE A 139 -14.41 15.70 -9.57
CA ILE A 139 -14.52 15.08 -8.26
C ILE A 139 -13.25 15.33 -7.48
N THR A 140 -13.43 15.68 -6.21
CA THR A 140 -12.34 15.80 -5.24
C THR A 140 -12.60 14.84 -4.09
N PHE A 141 -11.62 14.03 -3.77
CA PHE A 141 -11.72 13.02 -2.73
C PHE A 141 -10.41 12.93 -1.95
N GLN A 142 -10.52 12.54 -0.70
CA GLN A 142 -9.41 12.31 0.22
C GLN A 142 -9.22 10.81 0.42
N ILE A 143 -7.97 10.38 0.44
CA ILE A 143 -7.57 9.02 0.81
C ILE A 143 -6.82 9.11 2.14
N ASN A 144 -7.36 8.43 3.15
CA ASN A 144 -6.82 8.35 4.50
C ASN A 144 -6.08 7.00 4.66
N GLY A 145 -4.79 7.04 5.04
CA GLY A 145 -3.97 5.84 5.19
C GLY A 145 -3.06 5.84 6.41
#